data_a5e747fd8aa3f107d8ba4135130d9f19
#
_entry.id   a5e747fd8aa3f107d8ba4135130d9f19
#
_cell.length_a   1.000
_cell.length_b   1.000
_cell.length_c   1.000
_cell.angle_alpha   90.00
_cell.angle_beta   90.00
_cell.angle_gamma   90.00
#
_symmetry.space_group_name_H-M   'P 1'
#
loop_
_entity.id
_entity.type
_entity.pdbx_description
1 polymer ?
#
loop_
_entity_poly.entity_id
_entity_poly.type
_entity_poly.pdbx_seq_one_letter_code
_entity_poly.pdbx_strand_id
1 'polypeptide(L)'
;MSKKATEFQRKAMSWMYRGKEIFKPLNTGWIDENVACVREWVANIFFYRKGDTTIMVDAGYNYDRLAEKMGWLGIDPKSIHHILITHQDTDHVGAVEADSPGLFRNAKLYIGEIENRYLTGEVRRKVIYHLYKLPQVTINNEKVLLHDDEVIDIDGIRIECFLVPGHTWGHMVYLIDDKYLFTGDTLWFGADGGYSFISSLAEDNELAVQSLAELERKLRARGLHPYFITGHTGWTDNFAYAFAHKDKSCSPFKKRVHDPSAPYDAYDESDDTEENAKSGFLKGVGR
;
A
#
# COMPACT_ATOMS: atom_id res chain seq x y z
N MET A 1 -6.69 -12.40 11.64
CA MET A 1 -6.78 -11.81 13.01
C MET A 1 -8.24 -11.76 13.46
N SER A 2 -8.58 -11.99 14.74
CA SER A 2 -10.00 -11.92 15.15
C SER A 2 -10.52 -10.48 15.04
N LYS A 3 -11.84 -10.28 14.71
CA LYS A 3 -12.47 -8.93 14.65
C LYS A 3 -12.22 -8.09 15.92
N LYS A 4 -12.21 -8.71 17.10
CA LYS A 4 -11.93 -8.02 18.37
C LYS A 4 -10.49 -7.52 18.49
N ALA A 5 -9.51 -8.31 18.01
CA ALA A 5 -8.10 -7.93 18.03
C ALA A 5 -7.85 -6.75 17.08
N THR A 6 -8.44 -6.79 15.88
CA THR A 6 -8.37 -5.70 14.90
C THR A 6 -8.99 -4.41 15.45
N GLU A 7 -10.16 -4.49 16.09
CA GLU A 7 -10.82 -3.31 16.68
C GLU A 7 -10.01 -2.70 17.85
N PHE A 8 -9.44 -3.55 18.70
CA PHE A 8 -8.56 -3.08 19.78
C PHE A 8 -7.31 -2.39 19.22
N GLN A 9 -6.67 -3.00 18.21
CA GLN A 9 -5.51 -2.41 17.55
C GLN A 9 -5.85 -1.06 16.93
N ARG A 10 -6.98 -0.96 16.21
CA ARG A 10 -7.47 0.30 15.63
C ARG A 10 -7.64 1.39 16.70
N LYS A 11 -8.31 1.08 17.81
CA LYS A 11 -8.53 2.05 18.90
C LYS A 11 -7.21 2.51 19.53
N ALA A 12 -6.27 1.59 19.76
CA ALA A 12 -4.97 1.91 20.33
C ALA A 12 -4.14 2.79 19.39
N MET A 13 -4.12 2.47 18.10
CA MET A 13 -3.41 3.24 17.08
C MET A 13 -4.06 4.62 16.87
N SER A 14 -5.38 4.71 16.79
CA SER A 14 -6.12 5.98 16.73
C SER A 14 -5.74 6.88 17.91
N TRP A 15 -5.74 6.36 19.13
CA TRP A 15 -5.32 7.11 20.31
C TRP A 15 -3.85 7.55 20.23
N MET A 16 -2.95 6.66 19.80
CA MET A 16 -1.51 6.93 19.75
C MET A 16 -1.13 7.97 18.71
N TYR A 17 -1.81 7.97 17.56
CA TYR A 17 -1.49 8.83 16.42
C TYR A 17 -2.45 10.01 16.24
N ARG A 18 -3.40 10.19 17.13
CA ARG A 18 -4.35 11.30 17.08
C ARG A 18 -3.62 12.66 17.03
N GLY A 19 -4.03 13.50 16.11
CA GLY A 19 -3.38 14.80 15.86
C GLY A 19 -2.03 14.73 15.16
N LYS A 20 -1.64 13.54 14.63
CA LYS A 20 -0.40 13.34 13.85
C LYS A 20 -0.77 12.85 12.46
N GLU A 21 -0.36 13.56 11.43
CA GLU A 21 -0.52 13.13 10.03
C GLU A 21 0.54 12.10 9.63
N ILE A 22 0.61 10.97 10.34
CA ILE A 22 1.51 9.87 9.98
C ILE A 22 0.90 9.06 8.85
N PHE A 23 -0.42 8.84 8.89
CA PHE A 23 -1.19 8.19 7.84
C PHE A 23 -2.18 9.21 7.29
N LYS A 24 -2.21 9.33 5.96
CA LYS A 24 -3.13 10.21 5.25
C LYS A 24 -3.63 9.49 4.00
N PRO A 25 -4.40 8.40 4.18
CA PRO A 25 -4.91 7.63 3.06
C PRO A 25 -5.84 8.50 2.20
N LEU A 26 -5.95 8.14 0.93
CA LEU A 26 -6.96 8.67 0.03
C LEU A 26 -8.34 8.18 0.46
N ASN A 27 -9.36 8.99 0.28
CA ASN A 27 -10.73 8.50 0.33
C ASN A 27 -10.99 7.54 -0.84
N THR A 28 -12.02 6.71 -0.71
CA THR A 28 -12.48 5.84 -1.79
C THR A 28 -12.83 6.67 -3.03
N GLY A 29 -12.30 6.30 -4.19
CA GLY A 29 -12.53 7.05 -5.42
C GLY A 29 -11.58 6.66 -6.55
N TRP A 30 -11.69 7.37 -7.67
CA TRP A 30 -10.83 7.21 -8.83
C TRP A 30 -9.70 8.23 -8.82
N ILE A 31 -8.45 7.79 -9.09
CA ILE A 31 -7.28 8.66 -9.29
C ILE A 31 -7.34 9.25 -10.71
N ASP A 32 -7.64 8.40 -11.69
CA ASP A 32 -7.94 8.73 -13.08
C ASP A 32 -8.87 7.66 -13.68
N GLU A 33 -8.98 7.59 -15.00
CA GLU A 33 -9.86 6.64 -15.70
C GLU A 33 -9.45 5.17 -15.51
N ASN A 34 -8.21 4.88 -15.11
CA ASN A 34 -7.66 3.52 -14.99
C ASN A 34 -7.43 3.08 -13.55
N VAL A 35 -7.16 4.00 -12.62
CA VAL A 35 -6.77 3.66 -11.24
C VAL A 35 -7.80 4.17 -10.26
N ALA A 36 -8.33 3.24 -9.45
CA ALA A 36 -9.17 3.54 -8.32
C ALA A 36 -8.52 3.09 -7.01
N CYS A 37 -8.99 3.62 -5.90
CA CYS A 37 -8.65 3.11 -4.58
C CYS A 37 -9.87 2.96 -3.67
N VAL A 38 -9.79 2.03 -2.74
CA VAL A 38 -10.67 1.91 -1.59
C VAL A 38 -9.88 2.26 -0.34
N ARG A 39 -10.43 3.14 0.49
CA ARG A 39 -9.88 3.45 1.82
C ARG A 39 -10.32 2.41 2.83
N GLU A 40 -9.36 1.88 3.58
CA GLU A 40 -9.60 1.04 4.75
C GLU A 40 -8.83 1.60 5.94
N TRP A 41 -9.48 2.45 6.72
CA TRP A 41 -8.86 3.17 7.85
C TRP A 41 -7.63 3.95 7.40
N VAL A 42 -6.43 3.44 7.70
CA VAL A 42 -5.14 4.10 7.41
C VAL A 42 -4.47 3.60 6.14
N ALA A 43 -5.03 2.59 5.46
CA ALA A 43 -4.48 1.99 4.25
C ALA A 43 -5.39 2.22 3.04
N ASN A 44 -4.81 2.11 1.86
CA ASN A 44 -5.52 2.07 0.59
C ASN A 44 -5.27 0.73 -0.11
N ILE A 45 -6.35 0.19 -0.69
CA ILE A 45 -6.29 -0.87 -1.70
C ILE A 45 -6.44 -0.20 -3.05
N PHE A 46 -5.65 -0.61 -4.05
CA PHE A 46 -5.75 -0.03 -5.38
C PHE A 46 -6.28 -1.04 -6.40
N PHE A 47 -6.89 -0.51 -7.45
CA PHE A 47 -7.42 -1.27 -8.57
C PHE A 47 -6.96 -0.60 -9.86
N TYR A 48 -6.21 -1.32 -10.68
CA TYR A 48 -5.89 -0.90 -12.03
C TYR A 48 -6.80 -1.61 -13.02
N ARG A 49 -7.48 -0.85 -13.88
CA ARG A 49 -8.41 -1.39 -14.88
C ARG A 49 -8.00 -1.00 -16.28
N LYS A 50 -7.93 -2.01 -17.16
CA LYS A 50 -7.70 -1.84 -18.60
C LYS A 50 -8.55 -2.84 -19.37
N GLY A 51 -9.46 -2.34 -20.20
CA GLY A 51 -10.46 -3.20 -20.87
C GLY A 51 -11.34 -3.92 -19.83
N ASP A 52 -11.44 -5.23 -19.96
CA ASP A 52 -12.24 -6.07 -19.07
C ASP A 52 -11.44 -6.62 -17.87
N THR A 53 -10.12 -6.38 -17.83
CA THR A 53 -9.25 -6.87 -16.74
C THR A 53 -9.10 -5.83 -15.66
N THR A 54 -9.31 -6.25 -14.40
CA THR A 54 -9.02 -5.45 -13.21
C THR A 54 -8.00 -6.18 -12.35
N ILE A 55 -6.87 -5.53 -12.10
CA ILE A 55 -5.81 -6.00 -11.20
C ILE A 55 -5.93 -5.23 -9.89
N MET A 56 -5.94 -5.94 -8.78
CA MET A 56 -5.91 -5.36 -7.44
C MET A 56 -4.47 -5.29 -6.95
N VAL A 57 -4.07 -4.20 -6.29
CA VAL A 57 -2.77 -4.05 -5.65
C VAL A 57 -2.98 -3.88 -4.16
N ASP A 58 -2.40 -4.79 -3.42
CA ASP A 58 -2.63 -5.07 -2.01
C ASP A 58 -4.09 -5.46 -1.70
N ALA A 59 -4.33 -5.98 -0.50
CA ALA A 59 -5.62 -6.52 -0.09
C ALA A 59 -6.08 -5.98 1.29
N GLY A 60 -5.53 -4.85 1.70
CA GLY A 60 -5.94 -4.12 2.90
C GLY A 60 -6.06 -4.96 4.16
N TYR A 61 -6.91 -4.52 5.06
CA TYR A 61 -7.31 -5.25 6.25
C TYR A 61 -8.41 -6.29 5.95
N ASN A 62 -8.75 -7.11 6.91
CA ASN A 62 -9.97 -7.91 6.87
C ASN A 62 -11.18 -7.02 7.23
N TYR A 63 -11.60 -6.19 6.29
CA TYR A 63 -12.47 -5.05 6.46
C TYR A 63 -13.90 -5.33 6.00
N ASP A 64 -14.87 -5.10 6.88
CA ASP A 64 -16.27 -5.48 6.63
C ASP A 64 -16.93 -4.72 5.46
N ARG A 65 -16.48 -3.47 5.17
CA ARG A 65 -17.08 -2.61 4.16
C ARG A 65 -16.38 -2.67 2.78
N LEU A 66 -15.37 -3.54 2.62
CA LEU A 66 -14.59 -3.58 1.38
C LEU A 66 -15.48 -3.80 0.14
N ALA A 67 -16.35 -4.81 0.17
CA ALA A 67 -17.24 -5.08 -0.96
C ALA A 67 -18.24 -3.96 -1.23
N GLU A 68 -18.75 -3.29 -0.19
CA GLU A 68 -19.61 -2.10 -0.30
C GLU A 68 -18.88 -0.97 -1.04
N LYS A 69 -17.67 -0.62 -0.58
CA LYS A 69 -16.87 0.47 -1.18
C LYS A 69 -16.40 0.15 -2.61
N MET A 70 -16.08 -1.12 -2.90
CA MET A 70 -15.83 -1.55 -4.29
C MET A 70 -17.06 -1.31 -5.18
N GLY A 71 -18.26 -1.56 -4.63
CA GLY A 71 -19.53 -1.28 -5.34
C GLY A 71 -19.72 0.21 -5.66
N TRP A 72 -19.26 1.14 -4.82
CA TRP A 72 -19.28 2.58 -5.11
C TRP A 72 -18.48 2.93 -6.37
N LEU A 73 -17.41 2.16 -6.63
CA LEU A 73 -16.52 2.32 -7.78
C LEU A 73 -16.99 1.53 -9.02
N GLY A 74 -18.09 0.75 -8.89
CA GLY A 74 -18.55 -0.15 -9.95
C GLY A 74 -17.62 -1.34 -10.17
N ILE A 75 -16.90 -1.79 -9.15
CA ILE A 75 -15.99 -2.94 -9.17
C ILE A 75 -16.66 -4.12 -8.47
N ASP A 76 -16.94 -5.19 -9.21
CA ASP A 76 -17.43 -6.45 -8.62
C ASP A 76 -16.25 -7.21 -8.01
N PRO A 77 -16.26 -7.52 -6.70
CA PRO A 77 -15.20 -8.35 -6.09
C PRO A 77 -14.97 -9.68 -6.80
N LYS A 78 -15.99 -10.25 -7.44
CA LYS A 78 -15.89 -11.52 -8.19
C LYS A 78 -15.09 -11.40 -9.49
N SER A 79 -14.93 -10.18 -10.02
CA SER A 79 -14.11 -9.93 -11.22
C SER A 79 -12.61 -9.85 -10.91
N ILE A 80 -12.23 -9.85 -9.64
CA ILE A 80 -10.83 -9.79 -9.23
C ILE A 80 -10.21 -11.19 -9.31
N HIS A 81 -9.38 -11.41 -10.33
CA HIS A 81 -8.68 -12.67 -10.55
C HIS A 81 -7.17 -12.57 -10.31
N HIS A 82 -6.63 -11.35 -10.23
CA HIS A 82 -5.21 -11.06 -10.09
C HIS A 82 -4.97 -10.03 -9.01
N ILE A 83 -4.12 -10.36 -8.02
CA ILE A 83 -3.76 -9.48 -6.92
C ILE A 83 -2.24 -9.41 -6.82
N LEU A 84 -1.68 -8.23 -6.97
CA LEU A 84 -0.27 -7.94 -6.73
C LEU A 84 -0.11 -7.58 -5.24
N ILE A 85 0.75 -8.28 -4.53
CA ILE A 85 1.03 -8.03 -3.11
C ILE A 85 2.40 -7.38 -2.98
N THR A 86 2.43 -6.16 -2.42
CA THR A 86 3.69 -5.45 -2.18
C THR A 86 4.48 -6.11 -1.06
N HIS A 87 3.82 -6.42 0.05
CA HIS A 87 4.40 -7.12 1.19
C HIS A 87 3.31 -7.75 2.08
N GLN A 88 3.72 -8.53 3.08
CA GLN A 88 2.83 -9.42 3.85
C GLN A 88 2.22 -8.78 5.12
N ASP A 89 2.42 -7.50 5.40
CA ASP A 89 1.83 -6.89 6.60
C ASP A 89 0.30 -6.92 6.51
N THR A 90 -0.37 -7.04 7.66
CA THR A 90 -1.81 -7.40 7.72
C THR A 90 -2.74 -6.36 7.12
N ASP A 91 -2.27 -5.15 6.96
CA ASP A 91 -2.99 -4.06 6.28
C ASP A 91 -2.78 -4.05 4.76
N HIS A 92 -2.00 -5.00 4.23
CA HIS A 92 -1.79 -5.22 2.80
C HIS A 92 -2.28 -6.60 2.32
N VAL A 93 -2.56 -7.53 3.23
CA VAL A 93 -3.01 -8.89 2.86
C VAL A 93 -4.28 -9.37 3.59
N GLY A 94 -4.89 -8.52 4.42
CA GLY A 94 -5.97 -8.94 5.32
C GLY A 94 -7.18 -9.54 4.63
N ALA A 95 -7.58 -9.05 3.46
CA ALA A 95 -8.74 -9.61 2.74
C ALA A 95 -8.45 -10.95 2.04
N VAL A 96 -7.19 -11.39 1.97
CA VAL A 96 -6.77 -12.70 1.45
C VAL A 96 -6.24 -13.64 2.53
N GLU A 97 -6.18 -13.21 3.79
CA GLU A 97 -5.86 -14.09 4.91
C GLU A 97 -6.82 -15.30 4.96
N ALA A 98 -6.33 -16.44 5.43
CA ALA A 98 -7.08 -17.69 5.48
C ALA A 98 -8.36 -17.60 6.33
N ASP A 99 -8.39 -16.71 7.33
CA ASP A 99 -9.53 -16.43 8.21
C ASP A 99 -10.43 -15.28 7.71
N SER A 100 -10.12 -14.69 6.54
CA SER A 100 -10.95 -13.66 5.93
C SER A 100 -12.30 -14.22 5.43
N PRO A 101 -13.29 -13.36 5.09
CA PRO A 101 -14.56 -13.79 4.50
C PRO A 101 -14.42 -14.54 3.16
N GLY A 102 -13.21 -14.57 2.57
CA GLY A 102 -12.92 -15.31 1.35
C GLY A 102 -13.42 -14.60 0.08
N LEU A 103 -13.51 -13.29 0.12
CA LEU A 103 -13.98 -12.45 -0.99
C LEU A 103 -13.16 -12.68 -2.28
N PHE A 104 -11.85 -12.91 -2.12
CA PHE A 104 -10.89 -13.11 -3.22
C PHE A 104 -10.26 -14.51 -3.21
N ARG A 105 -10.97 -15.52 -2.70
CA ARG A 105 -10.43 -16.89 -2.52
C ARG A 105 -9.86 -17.49 -3.80
N ASN A 106 -10.43 -17.16 -4.95
CA ASN A 106 -10.05 -17.72 -6.24
C ASN A 106 -9.08 -16.83 -7.01
N ALA A 107 -8.70 -15.69 -6.46
CA ALA A 107 -7.71 -14.82 -7.11
C ALA A 107 -6.31 -15.42 -6.98
N LYS A 108 -5.52 -15.28 -8.04
CA LYS A 108 -4.10 -15.60 -8.04
C LYS A 108 -3.31 -14.44 -7.46
N LEU A 109 -2.41 -14.73 -6.52
CA LEU A 109 -1.55 -13.74 -5.90
C LEU A 109 -0.18 -13.71 -6.55
N TYR A 110 0.32 -12.53 -6.81
CA TYR A 110 1.66 -12.27 -7.30
C TYR A 110 2.43 -11.60 -6.17
N ILE A 111 3.49 -12.23 -5.67
CA ILE A 111 4.24 -11.78 -4.49
C ILE A 111 5.72 -12.06 -4.67
N GLY A 112 6.58 -11.21 -4.14
CA GLY A 112 8.02 -11.44 -4.16
C GLY A 112 8.41 -12.79 -3.54
N GLU A 113 9.35 -13.53 -4.17
CA GLU A 113 9.83 -14.81 -3.66
C GLU A 113 10.37 -14.67 -2.23
N ILE A 114 11.13 -13.61 -1.97
CA ILE A 114 11.68 -13.33 -0.64
C ILE A 114 10.55 -13.01 0.36
N GLU A 115 9.54 -12.26 -0.07
CA GLU A 115 8.39 -11.92 0.77
C GLU A 115 7.55 -13.15 1.13
N ASN A 116 7.41 -14.10 0.20
CA ASN A 116 6.70 -15.35 0.46
C ASN A 116 7.30 -16.16 1.64
N ARG A 117 8.58 -15.97 1.97
CA ARG A 117 9.23 -16.63 3.11
C ARG A 117 8.63 -16.27 4.46
N TYR A 118 8.00 -15.10 4.57
CA TYR A 118 7.20 -14.76 5.75
C TYR A 118 5.91 -15.58 5.82
N LEU A 119 5.24 -15.79 4.68
CA LEU A 119 4.00 -16.57 4.61
C LEU A 119 4.24 -18.05 4.88
N THR A 120 5.39 -18.58 4.51
CA THR A 120 5.79 -19.97 4.81
C THR A 120 6.29 -20.16 6.26
N GLY A 121 6.53 -19.07 6.98
CA GLY A 121 7.06 -19.08 8.34
C GLY A 121 8.56 -19.30 8.43
N GLU A 122 9.27 -19.30 7.30
CA GLU A 122 10.74 -19.39 7.26
C GLU A 122 11.37 -18.14 7.88
N VAL A 123 10.77 -16.99 7.64
CA VAL A 123 11.17 -15.70 8.24
C VAL A 123 10.02 -15.15 9.08
N ARG A 124 10.34 -14.41 10.12
CA ARG A 124 9.36 -13.73 10.97
C ARG A 124 9.50 -12.22 10.86
N ARG A 125 8.38 -11.56 10.55
CA ARG A 125 8.27 -10.11 10.50
C ARG A 125 8.56 -9.49 11.87
N LYS A 126 9.48 -8.53 11.91
CA LYS A 126 9.86 -7.82 13.12
C LYS A 126 9.69 -6.32 12.91
N VAL A 127 9.14 -5.65 13.89
CA VAL A 127 8.92 -4.19 13.90
C VAL A 127 9.47 -3.59 15.20
N ILE A 128 9.39 -2.26 15.32
CA ILE A 128 9.86 -1.51 16.50
C ILE A 128 11.33 -1.86 16.78
N TYR A 129 12.19 -1.64 15.77
CA TYR A 129 13.62 -1.91 15.85
C TYR A 129 13.93 -3.37 16.28
N HIS A 130 13.19 -4.33 15.67
CA HIS A 130 13.27 -5.78 15.95
C HIS A 130 12.83 -6.25 17.35
N LEU A 131 12.23 -5.37 18.15
CA LEU A 131 11.78 -5.72 19.50
C LEU A 131 10.45 -6.49 19.51
N TYR A 132 9.63 -6.32 18.47
CA TYR A 132 8.32 -6.95 18.40
C TYR A 132 8.19 -7.83 17.14
N LYS A 133 7.72 -9.07 17.33
CA LYS A 133 7.41 -9.99 16.22
C LYS A 133 5.93 -9.94 15.91
N LEU A 134 5.59 -9.67 14.67
CA LEU A 134 4.20 -9.74 14.23
C LEU A 134 3.70 -11.19 14.14
N PRO A 135 2.39 -11.43 14.30
CA PRO A 135 1.79 -12.73 14.00
C PRO A 135 2.10 -13.17 12.58
N GLN A 136 2.17 -14.47 12.39
CA GLN A 136 2.32 -15.01 11.04
C GLN A 136 0.99 -14.94 10.31
N VAL A 137 1.05 -14.40 9.09
CA VAL A 137 -0.07 -14.42 8.14
C VAL A 137 -0.09 -15.76 7.41
N THR A 138 -1.28 -16.30 7.17
CA THR A 138 -1.49 -17.50 6.35
C THR A 138 -2.42 -17.18 5.20
N ILE A 139 -1.99 -17.52 3.97
CA ILE A 139 -2.74 -17.27 2.74
C ILE A 139 -2.81 -18.56 1.93
N ASN A 140 -4.03 -18.97 1.55
CA ASN A 140 -4.29 -20.23 0.84
C ASN A 140 -4.38 -20.07 -0.69
N ASN A 141 -4.43 -18.86 -1.20
CA ASN A 141 -4.49 -18.59 -2.64
C ASN A 141 -3.29 -19.18 -3.39
N GLU A 142 -3.49 -19.53 -4.66
CA GLU A 142 -2.39 -19.82 -5.59
C GLU A 142 -1.45 -18.61 -5.68
N LYS A 143 -0.13 -18.87 -5.65
CA LYS A 143 0.89 -17.82 -5.67
C LYS A 143 1.78 -17.94 -6.88
N VAL A 144 2.06 -16.82 -7.52
CA VAL A 144 3.15 -16.62 -8.48
C VAL A 144 4.25 -15.87 -7.76
N LEU A 145 5.44 -16.46 -7.71
CA LEU A 145 6.59 -15.86 -7.06
C LEU A 145 7.34 -14.97 -8.05
N LEU A 146 7.60 -13.74 -7.66
CA LEU A 146 8.20 -12.70 -8.49
C LEU A 146 9.63 -12.40 -8.03
N HIS A 147 10.47 -11.99 -8.99
CA HIS A 147 11.86 -11.63 -8.79
C HIS A 147 12.12 -10.16 -9.12
N ASP A 148 13.28 -9.63 -8.70
CA ASP A 148 13.70 -8.27 -9.05
C ASP A 148 13.88 -8.11 -10.56
N ASP A 149 13.47 -6.96 -11.07
CA ASP A 149 13.52 -6.59 -12.49
C ASP A 149 12.72 -7.54 -13.43
N GLU A 150 11.87 -8.41 -12.87
CA GLU A 150 11.00 -9.26 -13.65
C GLU A 150 9.89 -8.45 -14.33
N VAL A 151 9.58 -8.81 -15.57
CA VAL A 151 8.44 -8.24 -16.31
C VAL A 151 7.45 -9.36 -16.60
N ILE A 152 6.22 -9.16 -16.13
CA ILE A 152 5.11 -10.06 -16.40
C ILE A 152 4.04 -9.38 -17.25
N ASP A 153 3.24 -10.17 -17.92
CA ASP A 153 2.04 -9.74 -18.65
C ASP A 153 0.82 -10.42 -18.05
N ILE A 154 -0.20 -9.64 -17.72
CA ILE A 154 -1.51 -10.13 -17.30
C ILE A 154 -2.54 -9.56 -18.28
N ASP A 155 -3.04 -10.38 -19.17
CA ASP A 155 -4.08 -10.02 -20.15
C ASP A 155 -3.75 -8.76 -20.99
N GLY A 156 -2.48 -8.61 -21.39
CA GLY A 156 -1.99 -7.45 -22.13
C GLY A 156 -1.68 -6.23 -21.27
N ILE A 157 -1.62 -6.39 -19.96
CA ILE A 157 -1.16 -5.39 -19.01
C ILE A 157 0.28 -5.72 -18.63
N ARG A 158 1.20 -4.82 -19.02
CA ARG A 158 2.62 -4.97 -18.68
C ARG A 158 2.87 -4.52 -17.25
N ILE A 159 3.49 -5.37 -16.46
CA ILE A 159 3.85 -5.10 -15.07
C ILE A 159 5.34 -5.38 -14.89
N GLU A 160 6.08 -4.39 -14.44
CA GLU A 160 7.47 -4.53 -14.06
C GLU A 160 7.59 -4.56 -12.55
N CYS A 161 8.32 -5.53 -12.03
CA CYS A 161 8.43 -5.85 -10.62
C CYS A 161 9.82 -5.43 -10.11
N PHE A 162 9.87 -4.55 -9.12
CA PHE A 162 11.11 -4.13 -8.47
C PHE A 162 11.15 -4.63 -7.04
N LEU A 163 12.24 -5.30 -6.67
CA LEU A 163 12.53 -5.60 -5.26
C LEU A 163 13.12 -4.34 -4.61
N VAL A 164 12.40 -3.80 -3.63
CA VAL A 164 12.79 -2.58 -2.89
C VAL A 164 12.80 -2.90 -1.39
N PRO A 165 13.80 -3.65 -0.91
CA PRO A 165 13.84 -4.15 0.45
C PRO A 165 14.14 -3.05 1.47
N GLY A 166 13.76 -3.30 2.72
CA GLY A 166 14.03 -2.44 3.87
C GLY A 166 12.85 -2.30 4.79
N HIS A 167 11.65 -1.97 4.29
CA HIS A 167 10.42 -2.10 5.08
C HIS A 167 10.20 -3.55 5.48
N THR A 168 10.14 -4.44 4.49
CA THR A 168 10.39 -5.88 4.64
C THR A 168 11.56 -6.29 3.76
N TRP A 169 12.11 -7.51 3.95
CA TRP A 169 13.22 -8.01 3.13
C TRP A 169 12.80 -8.30 1.68
N GLY A 170 11.53 -8.58 1.44
CA GLY A 170 11.00 -8.98 0.14
C GLY A 170 10.02 -7.98 -0.46
N HIS A 171 9.96 -6.74 0.04
CA HIS A 171 9.01 -5.74 -0.41
C HIS A 171 9.13 -5.49 -1.92
N MET A 172 7.99 -5.61 -2.63
CA MET A 172 7.91 -5.39 -4.07
C MET A 172 7.23 -4.05 -4.39
N VAL A 173 7.69 -3.42 -5.45
CA VAL A 173 7.09 -2.24 -6.07
C VAL A 173 6.69 -2.60 -7.50
N TYR A 174 5.53 -2.18 -7.95
CA TYR A 174 4.98 -2.55 -9.25
C TYR A 174 4.80 -1.34 -10.14
N LEU A 175 5.42 -1.36 -11.33
CA LEU A 175 5.20 -0.36 -12.38
C LEU A 175 4.27 -0.96 -13.43
N ILE A 176 3.06 -0.43 -13.54
CA ILE A 176 2.04 -0.89 -14.49
C ILE A 176 1.99 0.04 -15.69
N ASP A 177 2.12 -0.54 -16.90
CA ASP A 177 2.07 0.13 -18.20
C ASP A 177 2.97 1.39 -18.27
N ASP A 178 4.15 1.35 -17.62
CA ASP A 178 5.14 2.44 -17.52
C ASP A 178 4.58 3.76 -16.93
N LYS A 179 3.35 3.75 -16.40
CA LYS A 179 2.61 4.94 -15.97
C LYS A 179 2.31 4.96 -14.48
N TYR A 180 2.03 3.84 -13.85
CA TYR A 180 1.58 3.79 -12.45
C TYR A 180 2.53 2.96 -11.60
N LEU A 181 3.18 3.60 -10.64
CA LEU A 181 4.12 2.96 -9.71
C LEU A 181 3.47 2.80 -8.34
N PHE A 182 3.09 1.58 -8.01
CA PHE A 182 2.54 1.22 -6.71
C PHE A 182 3.69 0.86 -5.76
N THR A 183 3.92 1.71 -4.78
CA THR A 183 5.12 1.66 -3.95
C THR A 183 4.92 0.96 -2.61
N GLY A 184 3.66 0.61 -2.25
CA GLY A 184 3.37 0.08 -0.93
C GLY A 184 3.98 0.95 0.16
N ASP A 185 4.77 0.34 1.03
CA ASP A 185 5.40 0.95 2.19
C ASP A 185 6.89 1.27 2.03
N THR A 186 7.36 1.42 0.80
CA THR A 186 8.72 1.90 0.54
C THR A 186 8.81 3.42 0.51
N LEU A 187 7.70 4.08 0.17
CA LEU A 187 7.60 5.53 0.03
C LEU A 187 6.46 6.07 0.89
N TRP A 188 6.71 7.19 1.54
CA TRP A 188 5.77 7.89 2.40
C TRP A 188 5.78 9.38 2.10
N PHE A 189 4.60 10.01 1.87
CA PHE A 189 4.50 11.43 1.58
C PHE A 189 4.24 12.25 2.83
N GLY A 190 5.15 13.20 3.11
CA GLY A 190 4.94 14.28 4.07
C GLY A 190 4.39 15.53 3.38
N ALA A 191 4.26 16.62 4.13
CA ALA A 191 3.85 17.91 3.56
C ALA A 191 4.90 18.52 2.61
N ASP A 192 6.16 18.13 2.76
CA ASP A 192 7.35 18.68 2.11
C ASP A 192 8.02 17.73 1.11
N GLY A 193 7.42 16.57 0.88
CA GLY A 193 7.93 15.58 -0.09
C GLY A 193 7.93 14.15 0.41
N GLY A 194 8.44 13.26 -0.44
CA GLY A 194 8.52 11.83 -0.17
C GLY A 194 9.74 11.45 0.65
N TYR A 195 9.52 10.52 1.57
CA TYR A 195 10.49 9.93 2.49
C TYR A 195 10.52 8.42 2.31
N SER A 196 11.61 7.77 2.72
CA SER A 196 11.54 6.35 3.06
C SER A 196 10.53 6.13 4.19
N PHE A 197 9.91 4.95 4.23
CA PHE A 197 8.80 4.68 5.14
C PHE A 197 9.18 4.82 6.63
N ILE A 198 8.21 4.62 7.51
CA ILE A 198 8.33 4.85 8.96
C ILE A 198 9.40 3.96 9.57
N SER A 199 10.42 4.55 10.17
CA SER A 199 11.61 3.88 10.66
C SER A 199 11.35 2.78 11.70
N SER A 200 10.34 2.96 12.57
CA SER A 200 9.99 1.96 13.58
C SER A 200 9.29 0.72 13.02
N LEU A 201 8.79 0.79 11.79
CA LEU A 201 8.12 -0.31 11.10
C LEU A 201 9.01 -0.99 10.06
N ALA A 202 10.14 -0.40 9.70
CA ALA A 202 11.10 -1.02 8.79
C ALA A 202 11.96 -2.07 9.50
N GLU A 203 12.31 -3.13 8.78
CA GLU A 203 13.29 -4.12 9.26
C GLU A 203 14.72 -3.61 9.12
N ASP A 204 15.01 -2.83 8.07
CA ASP A 204 16.31 -2.20 7.85
C ASP A 204 16.14 -0.81 7.22
N ASN A 205 16.38 0.23 8.01
CA ASN A 205 16.20 1.62 7.56
C ASN A 205 17.28 2.08 6.58
N GLU A 206 18.51 1.59 6.71
CA GLU A 206 19.60 1.95 5.81
C GLU A 206 19.37 1.32 4.45
N LEU A 207 18.98 0.05 4.43
CA LEU A 207 18.63 -0.65 3.22
C LEU A 207 17.40 -0.02 2.53
N ALA A 208 16.36 0.38 3.29
CA ALA A 208 15.19 1.06 2.73
C ALA A 208 15.55 2.35 2.01
N VAL A 209 16.44 3.16 2.58
CA VAL A 209 16.95 4.39 1.95
C VAL A 209 17.76 4.07 0.67
N GLN A 210 18.65 3.08 0.74
CA GLN A 210 19.48 2.67 -0.41
C GLN A 210 18.61 2.12 -1.55
N SER A 211 17.64 1.26 -1.23
CA SER A 211 16.73 0.65 -2.21
C SER A 211 15.83 1.69 -2.87
N LEU A 212 15.34 2.67 -2.12
CA LEU A 212 14.55 3.77 -2.68
C LEU A 212 15.39 4.67 -3.61
N ALA A 213 16.66 4.92 -3.26
CA ALA A 213 17.58 5.66 -4.13
C ALA A 213 17.90 4.89 -5.42
N GLU A 214 18.03 3.56 -5.34
CA GLU A 214 18.25 2.72 -6.51
C GLU A 214 17.00 2.68 -7.41
N LEU A 215 15.80 2.60 -6.85
CA LEU A 215 14.54 2.71 -7.61
C LEU A 215 14.47 4.04 -8.37
N GLU A 216 14.78 5.18 -7.70
CA GLU A 216 14.86 6.47 -8.38
C GLU A 216 15.84 6.45 -9.54
N ARG A 217 17.04 5.89 -9.32
CA ARG A 217 18.09 5.78 -10.36
C ARG A 217 17.61 4.99 -11.57
N LYS A 218 16.95 3.83 -11.35
CA LYS A 218 16.37 2.99 -12.41
C LYS A 218 15.33 3.76 -13.23
N LEU A 219 14.42 4.47 -12.57
CA LEU A 219 13.37 5.27 -13.23
C LEU A 219 13.98 6.44 -14.04
N ARG A 220 14.92 7.20 -13.46
CA ARG A 220 15.61 8.31 -14.15
C ARG A 220 16.40 7.85 -15.37
N ALA A 221 17.13 6.75 -15.27
CA ALA A 221 17.92 6.22 -16.37
C ALA A 221 17.07 5.87 -17.60
N ARG A 222 15.78 5.59 -17.38
CA ARG A 222 14.79 5.27 -18.43
C ARG A 222 13.92 6.47 -18.82
N GLY A 223 14.08 7.62 -18.18
CA GLY A 223 13.24 8.81 -18.41
C GLY A 223 11.79 8.61 -18.01
N LEU A 224 11.50 7.72 -17.05
CA LEU A 224 10.16 7.42 -16.60
C LEU A 224 9.69 8.42 -15.53
N HIS A 225 8.46 8.90 -15.68
CA HIS A 225 7.80 9.81 -14.74
C HIS A 225 6.40 9.26 -14.40
N PRO A 226 6.32 8.15 -13.64
CA PRO A 226 5.04 7.52 -13.32
C PRO A 226 4.27 8.32 -12.26
N TYR A 227 3.01 7.98 -12.08
CA TYR A 227 2.26 8.31 -10.88
C TYR A 227 2.79 7.43 -9.73
N PHE A 228 3.32 8.08 -8.68
CA PHE A 228 3.78 7.41 -7.47
C PHE A 228 2.60 7.25 -6.52
N ILE A 229 2.24 6.01 -6.19
CA ILE A 229 1.04 5.67 -5.43
C ILE A 229 1.47 4.88 -4.21
N THR A 230 1.21 5.42 -3.01
CA THR A 230 1.64 4.84 -1.74
C THR A 230 0.52 4.14 -1.00
N GLY A 231 0.83 3.17 -0.15
CA GLY A 231 -0.17 2.44 0.63
C GLY A 231 -0.95 3.30 1.64
N HIS A 232 -0.36 4.42 2.12
CA HIS A 232 -0.88 5.16 3.28
C HIS A 232 -0.98 6.67 3.15
N THR A 233 -0.42 7.29 2.10
CA THR A 233 -0.27 8.76 2.08
C THR A 233 -0.62 9.41 0.74
N GLY A 234 -1.35 8.71 -0.11
CA GLY A 234 -1.85 9.25 -1.36
C GLY A 234 -0.96 9.01 -2.58
N TRP A 235 -1.06 9.88 -3.56
CA TRP A 235 -0.35 9.76 -4.83
C TRP A 235 0.17 11.11 -5.34
N THR A 236 1.19 11.09 -6.21
CA THR A 236 1.71 12.27 -6.90
C THR A 236 2.24 11.93 -8.28
N ASP A 237 2.14 12.87 -9.23
CA ASP A 237 2.79 12.86 -10.52
C ASP A 237 4.09 13.69 -10.54
N ASN A 238 4.43 14.30 -9.40
CA ASN A 238 5.60 15.12 -9.24
C ASN A 238 6.81 14.28 -8.81
N PHE A 239 7.65 13.91 -9.78
CA PHE A 239 8.85 13.11 -9.55
C PHE A 239 9.80 13.71 -8.50
N ALA A 240 10.02 15.03 -8.56
CA ALA A 240 10.93 15.69 -7.62
C ALA A 240 10.38 15.67 -6.18
N TYR A 241 9.06 15.83 -6.03
CA TYR A 241 8.39 15.72 -4.73
C TYR A 241 8.47 14.30 -4.19
N ALA A 242 8.24 13.27 -5.04
CA ALA A 242 8.26 11.88 -4.62
C ALA A 242 9.59 11.45 -3.97
N PHE A 243 10.71 12.00 -4.42
CA PHE A 243 12.06 11.64 -3.92
C PHE A 243 12.75 12.76 -3.13
N ALA A 244 12.02 13.82 -2.71
CA ALA A 244 12.62 15.00 -2.10
C ALA A 244 13.46 14.71 -0.84
N HIS A 245 13.08 13.71 -0.07
CA HIS A 245 13.72 13.31 1.18
C HIS A 245 13.97 11.80 1.25
N LYS A 246 14.21 11.14 0.11
CA LYS A 246 14.44 9.71 0.01
C LYS A 246 15.58 9.18 0.91
N ASP A 247 16.52 10.05 1.27
CA ASP A 247 17.66 9.78 2.15
C ASP A 247 17.28 9.75 3.64
N LYS A 248 16.00 9.95 3.97
CA LYS A 248 15.50 10.03 5.34
C LYS A 248 14.27 9.17 5.52
N SER A 249 14.23 8.42 6.62
CA SER A 249 13.01 7.75 7.06
C SER A 249 12.08 8.72 7.78
N CYS A 250 10.78 8.54 7.60
CA CYS A 250 9.78 9.22 8.40
C CYS A 250 9.87 8.76 9.87
N SER A 251 9.96 9.70 10.80
CA SER A 251 9.95 9.40 12.23
C SER A 251 8.57 9.67 12.83
N PRO A 252 7.89 8.67 13.39
CA PRO A 252 6.57 8.84 14.01
C PRO A 252 6.63 9.69 15.28
N PHE A 253 7.81 9.91 15.86
CA PHE A 253 8.00 10.68 17.08
C PHE A 253 8.22 12.18 16.83
N LYS A 254 8.57 12.58 15.61
CA LYS A 254 8.57 14.01 15.25
C LYS A 254 7.13 14.46 15.12
N LYS A 255 6.71 15.42 15.96
CA LYS A 255 5.41 16.06 15.86
C LYS A 255 5.24 16.64 14.44
N ARG A 256 4.49 15.97 13.63
CA ARG A 256 3.90 16.54 12.42
C ARG A 256 2.47 16.87 12.76
N VAL A 257 2.29 18.00 13.40
CA VAL A 257 0.98 18.52 13.75
C VAL A 257 0.58 19.38 12.56
N HIS A 258 -0.42 18.95 11.84
CA HIS A 258 -0.99 19.73 10.76
C HIS A 258 -1.67 20.98 11.36
N ASP A 259 -2.56 20.78 12.29
CA ASP A 259 -3.19 21.81 13.07
C ASP A 259 -3.29 21.32 14.53
N PRO A 260 -2.57 21.97 15.48
CA PRO A 260 -2.65 21.57 16.88
C PRO A 260 -4.06 21.69 17.48
N SER A 261 -4.94 22.50 16.89
CA SER A 261 -6.31 22.72 17.32
C SER A 261 -7.31 21.73 16.72
N ALA A 262 -6.98 21.09 15.58
CA ALA A 262 -7.82 20.12 14.93
C ALA A 262 -7.44 18.67 15.34
N PRO A 263 -8.37 17.90 15.88
CA PRO A 263 -8.12 16.49 16.18
C PRO A 263 -8.11 15.69 14.87
N TYR A 264 -6.96 15.60 14.21
CA TYR A 264 -6.81 14.69 13.06
C TYR A 264 -6.82 13.24 13.56
N ASP A 265 -7.69 12.42 13.01
CA ASP A 265 -7.73 10.97 13.21
C ASP A 265 -7.78 10.27 11.87
N ALA A 266 -6.68 9.62 11.47
CA ALA A 266 -6.60 8.86 10.22
C ALA A 266 -7.56 7.66 10.16
N TYR A 267 -8.11 7.24 11.29
CA TYR A 267 -9.13 6.20 11.38
C TYR A 267 -10.57 6.73 11.25
N ASP A 268 -10.75 8.04 11.21
CA ASP A 268 -12.05 8.65 10.93
C ASP A 268 -12.31 8.61 9.42
N GLU A 269 -13.33 7.85 9.03
CA GLU A 269 -13.78 7.69 7.65
C GLU A 269 -15.11 8.42 7.40
N SER A 270 -15.47 9.39 8.22
CA SER A 270 -16.78 10.08 8.11
C SER A 270 -16.96 10.82 6.79
N ASP A 271 -15.87 11.22 6.15
CA ASP A 271 -15.83 11.86 4.84
C ASP A 271 -15.65 10.86 3.66
N ASP A 272 -15.44 9.57 3.94
CA ASP A 272 -15.34 8.53 2.93
C ASP A 272 -16.72 7.95 2.61
N THR A 273 -17.43 8.62 1.72
CA THR A 273 -18.83 8.35 1.37
C THR A 273 -18.99 8.00 -0.12
N GLU A 274 -20.08 7.31 -0.46
CA GLU A 274 -20.41 6.99 -1.85
C GLU A 274 -20.54 8.25 -2.73
N GLU A 275 -21.10 9.34 -2.18
CA GLU A 275 -21.22 10.61 -2.88
C GLU A 275 -19.85 11.18 -3.25
N ASN A 276 -18.93 11.19 -2.28
CA ASN A 276 -17.55 11.67 -2.49
C ASN A 276 -16.79 10.77 -3.47
N ALA A 277 -16.96 9.44 -3.39
CA ALA A 277 -16.34 8.49 -4.30
C ALA A 277 -16.73 8.69 -5.79
N LYS A 278 -17.91 9.28 -6.03
CA LYS A 278 -18.46 9.57 -7.38
C LYS A 278 -18.28 11.02 -7.81
N SER A 279 -17.73 11.91 -6.97
CA SER A 279 -17.69 13.36 -7.21
C SER A 279 -16.60 13.81 -8.19
N GLY A 280 -15.72 12.93 -8.63
CA GLY A 280 -14.62 13.23 -9.55
C GLY A 280 -13.34 12.51 -9.19
N PHE A 281 -12.21 12.93 -9.78
CA PHE A 281 -10.93 12.31 -9.50
C PHE A 281 -10.29 12.82 -8.19
N LEU A 282 -9.65 11.91 -7.50
CA LEU A 282 -8.92 12.19 -6.27
C LEU A 282 -7.69 13.05 -6.53
N LYS A 283 -7.48 14.04 -5.68
CA LYS A 283 -6.34 14.96 -5.81
C LYS A 283 -5.04 14.31 -5.34
N GLY A 284 -3.98 14.48 -6.10
CA GLY A 284 -2.63 14.12 -5.68
C GLY A 284 -2.03 15.14 -4.71
N VAL A 285 -0.95 14.74 -4.06
CA VAL A 285 -0.14 15.58 -3.15
C VAL A 285 1.05 16.20 -3.88
N GLY A 286 1.64 17.27 -3.33
CA GLY A 286 2.85 17.88 -3.90
C GLY A 286 2.64 18.65 -5.21
N ARG A 287 1.42 19.11 -5.47
CA ARG A 287 1.05 19.91 -6.64
C ARG A 287 1.16 21.39 -6.36
#